data_0b732fb1f9907c6501355b7c2074fec1
#
_entry.id   0b732fb1f9907c6501355b7c2074fec1
#
_cell.length_a   1.000
_cell.length_b   1.000
_cell.length_c   1.000
_cell.angle_alpha   90.00
_cell.angle_beta   90.00
_cell.angle_gamma   90.00
#
_symmetry.space_group_name_H-M   'P 1'
#
loop_
_entity.id
_entity.type
_entity.pdbx_description
1 polymer ?
#
loop_
_entity_poly.entity_id
_entity_poly.type
_entity_poly.pdbx_seq_one_letter_code
_entity_poly.pdbx_strand_id
1 'polypeptide(L)'
;RLDVVIRNAINNGQIPGPRYLAASQEITVPGGLGDETLPHLPFPEFSFGVNVNGAEDMRKSVRMFLKYGVDSIKINLSGDNFVPGADSHTAWMTDAEVAAAVEEVKMRGKRIIVHARSKASIQQALRHGIELIYHASFTDTETLDMMEAAKDRIFVVPGIGILYALLNESEQWGITREIATG
;
A
#
# COMPACT_ATOMS: atom_id res chain seq x y z
N ARG A 1 -10.24 1.43 -11.38
CA ARG A 1 -11.18 1.36 -12.51
C ARG A 1 -12.12 2.55 -12.48
N LEU A 2 -12.96 2.71 -11.47
CA LEU A 2 -13.78 3.92 -11.29
C LEU A 2 -12.88 5.16 -11.15
N ASP A 3 -11.80 5.06 -10.38
CA ASP A 3 -10.80 6.12 -10.19
C ASP A 3 -10.22 6.63 -11.50
N VAL A 4 -9.89 5.74 -12.42
CA VAL A 4 -9.38 6.10 -13.76
C VAL A 4 -10.45 6.84 -14.56
N VAL A 5 -11.71 6.41 -14.47
CA VAL A 5 -12.83 7.08 -15.14
C VAL A 5 -13.05 8.48 -14.57
N ILE A 6 -13.05 8.62 -13.25
CA ILE A 6 -13.20 9.92 -12.56
C ILE A 6 -12.04 10.83 -12.95
N ARG A 7 -10.81 10.39 -12.87
CA ARG A 7 -9.64 11.16 -13.30
C ARG A 7 -9.78 11.66 -14.74
N ASN A 8 -10.18 10.78 -15.65
CA ASN A 8 -10.34 11.14 -17.05
C ASN A 8 -11.47 12.17 -17.25
N ALA A 9 -12.58 12.01 -16.53
CA ALA A 9 -13.69 12.96 -16.59
C ALA A 9 -13.28 14.35 -16.08
N ILE A 10 -12.49 14.42 -14.99
CA ILE A 10 -11.92 15.67 -14.48
C ILE A 10 -10.97 16.29 -15.52
N ASN A 11 -10.03 15.50 -16.04
CA ASN A 11 -9.04 15.99 -17.00
C ASN A 11 -9.67 16.48 -18.32
N ASN A 12 -10.81 15.90 -18.71
CA ASN A 12 -11.57 16.30 -19.89
C ASN A 12 -12.57 17.43 -19.63
N GLY A 13 -12.64 17.96 -18.40
CA GLY A 13 -13.57 19.02 -18.03
C GLY A 13 -15.04 18.60 -17.97
N GLN A 14 -15.33 17.32 -17.93
CA GLN A 14 -16.70 16.79 -17.86
C GLN A 14 -17.31 16.94 -16.47
N ILE A 15 -16.47 16.89 -15.43
CA ILE A 15 -16.84 17.16 -14.05
C ILE A 15 -15.78 18.05 -13.40
N PRO A 16 -16.15 18.92 -12.45
CA PRO A 16 -15.18 19.68 -11.66
C PRO A 16 -14.44 18.74 -10.69
N GLY A 17 -13.15 19.00 -10.46
CA GLY A 17 -12.36 18.22 -9.50
C GLY A 17 -10.94 18.73 -9.38
N PRO A 18 -10.19 18.23 -8.39
CA PRO A 18 -8.79 18.56 -8.20
C PRO A 18 -7.93 17.88 -9.26
N ARG A 19 -6.63 18.19 -9.26
CA ARG A 19 -5.64 17.38 -9.96
C ARG A 19 -5.58 16.00 -9.27
N TYR A 20 -6.06 14.99 -9.97
CA TYR A 20 -6.32 13.65 -9.44
C TYR A 20 -5.45 12.61 -10.15
N LEU A 21 -4.83 11.74 -9.38
CA LEU A 21 -4.08 10.57 -9.88
C LEU A 21 -4.76 9.30 -9.37
N ALA A 22 -4.93 8.33 -10.25
CA ALA A 22 -5.58 7.07 -9.94
C ALA A 22 -4.54 6.00 -9.55
N ALA A 23 -4.73 5.37 -8.40
CA ALA A 23 -3.93 4.22 -7.99
C ALA A 23 -4.60 2.89 -8.40
N SER A 24 -3.82 1.81 -8.37
CA SER A 24 -4.36 0.46 -8.43
C SER A 24 -5.17 0.15 -7.16
N GLN A 25 -5.97 -0.91 -7.22
CA GLN A 25 -6.34 -1.63 -6.01
C GLN A 25 -5.07 -2.06 -5.27
N GLU A 26 -5.13 -2.22 -3.98
CA GLU A 26 -4.01 -2.71 -3.18
C GLU A 26 -3.60 -4.11 -3.64
N ILE A 27 -2.31 -4.36 -3.75
CA ILE A 27 -1.78 -5.69 -4.00
C ILE A 27 -1.17 -6.20 -2.70
N THR A 28 -1.56 -7.38 -2.30
CA THR A 28 -1.15 -8.03 -1.06
C THR A 28 -0.81 -9.49 -1.29
N VAL A 29 -0.45 -10.18 -0.23
CA VAL A 29 -0.24 -11.64 -0.21
C VAL A 29 -1.30 -12.30 0.68
N PRO A 30 -1.56 -13.61 0.54
CA PRO A 30 -2.50 -14.31 1.42
C PRO A 30 -2.17 -14.10 2.90
N GLY A 31 -3.18 -13.65 3.66
CA GLY A 31 -3.06 -13.31 5.08
C GLY A 31 -2.45 -11.94 5.38
N GLY A 32 -2.02 -11.19 4.36
CA GLY A 32 -1.49 -9.84 4.51
C GLY A 32 -2.58 -8.78 4.60
N LEU A 33 -2.18 -7.53 4.83
CA LEU A 33 -3.11 -6.40 4.86
C LEU A 33 -3.85 -6.28 3.53
N GLY A 34 -5.17 -6.21 3.59
CA GLY A 34 -6.04 -6.13 2.42
C GLY A 34 -6.54 -7.49 1.94
N ASP A 35 -6.16 -8.59 2.60
CA ASP A 35 -6.74 -9.92 2.39
C ASP A 35 -7.80 -10.21 3.46
N GLU A 36 -9.02 -9.80 3.19
CA GLU A 36 -10.18 -10.08 4.06
C GLU A 36 -10.89 -11.39 3.69
N THR A 37 -10.29 -12.21 2.82
CA THR A 37 -10.88 -13.51 2.47
C THR A 37 -10.84 -14.45 3.67
N LEU A 38 -11.99 -15.04 3.96
CA LEU A 38 -12.08 -16.05 5.00
C LEU A 38 -11.79 -17.45 4.41
N PRO A 39 -11.07 -18.33 5.12
CA PRO A 39 -10.72 -19.65 4.60
C PRO A 39 -11.91 -20.50 4.12
N HIS A 40 -13.10 -20.27 4.70
CA HIS A 40 -14.33 -20.97 4.36
C HIS A 40 -15.22 -20.22 3.36
N LEU A 41 -14.86 -18.97 3.00
CA LEU A 41 -15.55 -18.12 2.03
C LEU A 41 -14.53 -17.52 1.06
N PRO A 42 -13.95 -18.30 0.17
CA PRO A 42 -12.85 -17.85 -0.69
C PRO A 42 -13.37 -17.00 -1.87
N PHE A 43 -14.08 -15.92 -1.58
CA PHE A 43 -14.58 -14.97 -2.57
C PHE A 43 -13.64 -13.75 -2.63
N PRO A 44 -12.64 -13.74 -3.53
CA PRO A 44 -11.65 -12.66 -3.60
C PRO A 44 -12.25 -11.29 -3.94
N GLU A 45 -13.45 -11.24 -4.49
CA GLU A 45 -14.17 -10.02 -4.80
C GLU A 45 -14.61 -9.20 -3.57
N PHE A 46 -14.61 -9.79 -2.40
CA PHE A 46 -14.88 -9.11 -1.13
C PHE A 46 -13.63 -8.58 -0.45
N SER A 47 -12.46 -8.88 -0.98
CA SER A 47 -11.21 -8.36 -0.45
C SER A 47 -10.90 -6.96 -0.97
N PHE A 48 -10.33 -6.11 -0.12
CA PHE A 48 -9.80 -4.81 -0.56
C PHE A 48 -8.57 -4.97 -1.46
N GLY A 49 -7.75 -5.96 -1.15
CA GLY A 49 -6.54 -6.27 -1.88
C GLY A 49 -6.73 -7.34 -2.96
N VAL A 50 -5.82 -7.33 -3.91
CA VAL A 50 -5.61 -8.44 -4.84
C VAL A 50 -4.47 -9.28 -4.31
N ASN A 51 -4.76 -10.53 -3.99
CA ASN A 51 -3.76 -11.49 -3.53
C ASN A 51 -2.85 -11.94 -4.67
N VAL A 52 -1.56 -11.90 -4.42
CA VAL A 52 -0.53 -12.45 -5.29
C VAL A 52 0.30 -13.48 -4.53
N ASN A 53 0.77 -14.49 -5.23
CA ASN A 53 1.60 -15.53 -4.67
C ASN A 53 2.84 -15.73 -5.54
N GLY A 54 3.89 -15.00 -5.21
CA GLY A 54 5.15 -15.01 -5.93
C GLY A 54 5.30 -13.93 -7.02
N ALA A 55 6.50 -13.80 -7.55
CA ALA A 55 6.90 -12.74 -8.46
C ALA A 55 6.10 -12.72 -9.78
N GLU A 56 5.71 -13.87 -10.31
CA GLU A 56 4.97 -13.94 -11.57
C GLU A 56 3.51 -13.48 -11.41
N ASP A 57 2.85 -13.82 -10.30
CA ASP A 57 1.52 -13.30 -10.00
C ASP A 57 1.57 -11.78 -9.76
N MET A 58 2.61 -11.29 -9.10
CA MET A 58 2.86 -9.86 -8.96
C MET A 58 2.99 -9.18 -10.34
N ARG A 59 3.81 -9.71 -11.25
CA ARG A 59 3.95 -9.18 -12.62
C ARG A 59 2.62 -9.10 -13.34
N LYS A 60 1.86 -10.20 -13.29
CA LYS A 60 0.54 -10.31 -13.92
C LYS A 60 -0.42 -9.24 -13.39
N SER A 61 -0.50 -9.09 -12.08
CA SER A 61 -1.39 -8.12 -11.43
C SER A 61 -1.00 -6.68 -11.76
N VAL A 62 0.29 -6.34 -11.68
CA VAL A 62 0.80 -5.01 -12.04
C VAL A 62 0.49 -4.68 -13.51
N ARG A 63 0.78 -5.60 -14.43
CA ARG A 63 0.47 -5.41 -15.85
C ARG A 63 -1.01 -5.20 -16.12
N MET A 64 -1.87 -5.91 -15.41
CA MET A 64 -3.33 -5.76 -15.51
C MET A 64 -3.76 -4.35 -15.06
N PHE A 65 -3.28 -3.86 -13.93
CA PHE A 65 -3.61 -2.51 -13.47
C PHE A 65 -3.07 -1.42 -14.38
N LEU A 66 -1.85 -1.58 -14.87
CA LEU A 66 -1.25 -0.64 -15.83
C LEU A 66 -2.04 -0.61 -17.16
N LYS A 67 -2.55 -1.75 -17.61
CA LYS A 67 -3.49 -1.83 -18.75
C LYS A 67 -4.77 -1.04 -18.49
N TYR A 68 -5.27 -1.01 -17.27
CA TYR A 68 -6.44 -0.19 -16.90
C TYR A 68 -6.15 1.31 -16.84
N GLY A 69 -4.88 1.71 -16.98
CA GLY A 69 -4.50 3.11 -17.08
C GLY A 69 -4.29 3.81 -15.75
N VAL A 70 -3.96 3.10 -14.68
CA VAL A 70 -3.60 3.72 -13.40
C VAL A 70 -2.31 4.53 -13.50
N ASP A 71 -2.15 5.50 -12.61
CA ASP A 71 -0.95 6.35 -12.53
C ASP A 71 0.09 5.77 -11.59
N SER A 72 -0.36 4.97 -10.61
CA SER A 72 0.49 4.33 -9.62
C SER A 72 0.00 2.94 -9.23
N ILE A 73 0.92 2.13 -8.77
CA ILE A 73 0.66 0.80 -8.19
C ILE A 73 0.79 0.90 -6.67
N LYS A 74 -0.20 0.39 -5.93
CA LYS A 74 -0.20 0.31 -4.47
C LYS A 74 0.06 -1.13 -4.04
N ILE A 75 1.08 -1.33 -3.20
CA ILE A 75 1.37 -2.64 -2.59
C ILE A 75 1.46 -2.52 -1.07
N ASN A 76 1.13 -3.60 -0.35
CA ASN A 76 1.18 -3.66 1.10
C ASN A 76 2.36 -4.52 1.55
N LEU A 77 3.41 -3.88 2.07
CA LEU A 77 4.63 -4.56 2.51
C LEU A 77 4.57 -5.02 3.96
N SER A 78 3.77 -4.38 4.79
CA SER A 78 3.53 -4.79 6.19
C SER A 78 2.04 -4.97 6.45
N GLY A 79 1.72 -5.56 7.59
CA GLY A 79 0.36 -5.61 8.09
C GLY A 79 -0.11 -4.30 8.72
N ASP A 80 -1.28 -4.38 9.32
CA ASP A 80 -1.89 -3.32 10.13
C ASP A 80 -2.80 -3.99 11.19
N ASN A 81 -3.04 -3.32 12.30
CA ASN A 81 -3.84 -3.84 13.41
C ASN A 81 -5.33 -4.04 13.07
N PHE A 82 -5.78 -3.55 11.90
CA PHE A 82 -7.17 -3.70 11.45
C PHE A 82 -7.48 -5.06 10.82
N VAL A 83 -6.47 -5.79 10.38
CA VAL A 83 -6.65 -7.12 9.78
C VAL A 83 -6.12 -8.17 10.73
N PRO A 84 -7.00 -9.04 11.27
CA PRO A 84 -6.59 -10.10 12.17
C PRO A 84 -5.48 -10.97 11.56
N GLY A 85 -4.35 -11.10 12.26
CA GLY A 85 -3.22 -11.90 11.83
C GLY A 85 -2.22 -11.19 10.91
N ALA A 86 -2.57 -10.04 10.34
CA ALA A 86 -1.66 -9.24 9.53
C ALA A 86 -0.81 -8.31 10.41
N ASP A 87 0.20 -8.87 11.07
CA ASP A 87 1.08 -8.15 11.99
C ASP A 87 1.75 -6.93 11.33
N SER A 88 1.60 -5.77 11.97
CA SER A 88 2.15 -4.50 11.52
C SER A 88 3.68 -4.39 11.65
N HIS A 89 4.31 -5.24 12.49
CA HIS A 89 5.76 -5.29 12.71
C HIS A 89 6.49 -6.22 11.74
N THR A 90 5.77 -6.94 10.89
CA THR A 90 6.33 -7.92 9.96
C THR A 90 6.31 -7.43 8.52
N ALA A 91 7.34 -7.76 7.74
CA ALA A 91 7.31 -7.64 6.28
C ALA A 91 6.67 -8.90 5.67
N TRP A 92 5.66 -8.71 4.83
CA TRP A 92 4.82 -9.78 4.28
C TRP A 92 5.21 -10.24 2.88
N MET A 93 5.84 -9.37 2.10
CA MET A 93 6.26 -9.69 0.75
C MET A 93 7.74 -10.08 0.69
N THR A 94 8.04 -11.02 -0.18
CA THR A 94 9.43 -11.36 -0.50
C THR A 94 10.10 -10.28 -1.34
N ASP A 95 11.43 -10.20 -1.31
CA ASP A 95 12.18 -9.27 -2.17
C ASP A 95 11.94 -9.56 -3.67
N ALA A 96 11.67 -10.80 -4.06
CA ALA A 96 11.36 -11.17 -5.43
C ALA A 96 10.02 -10.60 -5.92
N GLU A 97 9.00 -10.57 -5.07
CA GLU A 97 7.70 -9.97 -5.38
C GLU A 97 7.82 -8.46 -5.52
N VAL A 98 8.51 -7.81 -4.58
CA VAL A 98 8.75 -6.36 -4.62
C VAL A 98 9.57 -5.97 -5.85
N ALA A 99 10.64 -6.70 -6.16
CA ALA A 99 11.46 -6.48 -7.34
C ALA A 99 10.64 -6.57 -8.63
N ALA A 100 9.76 -7.57 -8.72
CA ALA A 100 8.88 -7.76 -9.87
C ALA A 100 7.92 -6.57 -10.07
N ALA A 101 7.33 -6.05 -8.99
CA ALA A 101 6.49 -4.87 -9.06
C ALA A 101 7.27 -3.63 -9.52
N VAL A 102 8.42 -3.39 -8.93
CA VAL A 102 9.28 -2.23 -9.23
C VAL A 102 9.75 -2.26 -10.67
N GLU A 103 10.18 -3.41 -11.18
CA GLU A 103 10.62 -3.57 -12.57
C GLU A 103 9.51 -3.19 -13.56
N GLU A 104 8.30 -3.75 -13.39
CA GLU A 104 7.15 -3.50 -14.27
C GLU A 104 6.72 -2.02 -14.26
N VAL A 105 6.76 -1.39 -13.09
CA VAL A 105 6.39 0.02 -12.92
C VAL A 105 7.43 0.94 -13.56
N LYS A 106 8.72 0.69 -13.31
CA LYS A 106 9.83 1.49 -13.88
C LYS A 106 9.86 1.42 -15.41
N MET A 107 9.67 0.23 -15.99
CA MET A 107 9.63 0.06 -17.45
C MET A 107 8.57 0.93 -18.14
N ARG A 108 7.55 1.35 -17.41
CA ARG A 108 6.41 2.14 -17.95
C ARG A 108 6.35 3.57 -17.42
N GLY A 109 7.40 4.02 -16.72
CA GLY A 109 7.48 5.37 -16.17
C GLY A 109 6.38 5.69 -15.17
N LYS A 110 5.90 4.68 -14.44
CA LYS A 110 4.87 4.83 -13.44
C LYS A 110 5.46 4.85 -12.04
N ARG A 111 4.63 5.12 -11.02
CA ARG A 111 5.03 5.17 -9.61
C ARG A 111 4.54 3.97 -8.85
N ILE A 112 5.23 3.67 -7.76
CA ILE A 112 4.83 2.65 -6.80
C ILE A 112 4.65 3.30 -5.42
N ILE A 113 3.60 2.92 -4.73
CA ILE A 113 3.22 3.39 -3.41
C ILE A 113 3.19 2.17 -2.50
N VAL A 114 3.79 2.27 -1.33
CA VAL A 114 3.77 1.17 -0.38
C VAL A 114 3.12 1.56 0.94
N HIS A 115 2.34 0.64 1.50
CA HIS A 115 2.06 0.60 2.92
C HIS A 115 3.24 -0.10 3.60
N ALA A 116 3.92 0.58 4.51
CA ALA A 116 5.09 0.05 5.21
C ALA A 116 5.17 0.64 6.62
N ARG A 117 4.78 -0.15 7.63
CA ARG A 117 4.85 0.24 9.03
C ARG A 117 6.09 -0.32 9.72
N SER A 118 6.41 -1.59 9.45
CA SER A 118 7.55 -2.26 10.08
C SER A 118 8.90 -1.74 9.59
N LYS A 119 9.91 -1.76 10.47
CA LYS A 119 11.31 -1.53 10.09
C LYS A 119 11.70 -2.30 8.83
N ALA A 120 11.42 -3.61 8.82
CA ALA A 120 11.79 -4.48 7.71
C ALA A 120 11.15 -4.07 6.39
N SER A 121 9.86 -3.70 6.39
CA SER A 121 9.14 -3.26 5.20
C SER A 121 9.61 -1.90 4.69
N ILE A 122 9.94 -0.97 5.59
CA ILE A 122 10.49 0.34 5.22
C ILE A 122 11.86 0.17 4.58
N GLN A 123 12.74 -0.59 5.20
CA GLN A 123 14.08 -0.88 4.64
C GLN A 123 13.98 -1.62 3.30
N GLN A 124 13.03 -2.55 3.15
CA GLN A 124 12.75 -3.22 1.88
C GLN A 124 12.34 -2.21 0.81
N ALA A 125 11.40 -1.31 1.09
CA ALA A 125 11.02 -0.25 0.17
C ALA A 125 12.21 0.61 -0.27
N LEU A 126 13.05 1.01 0.68
CA LEU A 126 14.24 1.83 0.41
C LEU A 126 15.27 1.10 -0.47
N ARG A 127 15.54 -0.19 -0.18
CA ARG A 127 16.47 -1.01 -0.99
C ARG A 127 16.01 -1.16 -2.44
N HIS A 128 14.71 -1.28 -2.66
CA HIS A 128 14.12 -1.39 -4.00
C HIS A 128 13.92 -0.03 -4.69
N GLY A 129 14.26 1.07 -4.02
CA GLY A 129 14.16 2.42 -4.58
C GLY A 129 12.73 2.89 -4.77
N ILE A 130 11.83 2.50 -3.89
CA ILE A 130 10.44 2.95 -3.86
C ILE A 130 10.39 4.35 -3.27
N GLU A 131 9.67 5.25 -3.95
CA GLU A 131 9.67 6.68 -3.63
C GLU A 131 8.56 7.09 -2.64
N LEU A 132 7.40 6.41 -2.66
CA LEU A 132 6.23 6.79 -1.87
C LEU A 132 5.97 5.77 -0.77
N ILE A 133 6.29 6.13 0.47
CA ILE A 133 6.21 5.26 1.65
C ILE A 133 5.12 5.80 2.58
N TYR A 134 4.05 5.03 2.75
CA TYR A 134 2.97 5.37 3.68
C TYR A 134 3.29 4.85 5.06
N HIS A 135 3.00 5.67 6.05
CA HIS A 135 3.12 5.48 7.47
C HIS A 135 4.55 5.58 8.01
N ALA A 136 5.45 4.65 7.68
CA ALA A 136 6.82 4.57 8.23
C ALA A 136 6.84 4.61 9.77
N SER A 137 5.95 3.84 10.42
CA SER A 137 5.61 4.01 11.85
C SER A 137 6.71 3.51 12.79
N PHE A 138 7.29 2.32 12.51
CA PHE A 138 8.21 1.64 13.41
C PHE A 138 9.64 1.71 12.88
N THR A 139 10.24 2.89 12.98
CA THR A 139 11.61 3.15 12.56
C THR A 139 12.58 3.04 13.74
N ASP A 140 13.81 2.60 13.46
CA ASP A 140 14.95 2.74 14.34
C ASP A 140 15.99 3.71 13.73
N THR A 141 17.08 3.94 14.43
CA THR A 141 18.14 4.86 13.98
C THR A 141 18.69 4.47 12.60
N GLU A 142 18.95 3.18 12.37
CA GLU A 142 19.44 2.68 11.08
C GLU A 142 18.46 2.98 9.94
N THR A 143 17.18 2.73 10.17
CA THR A 143 16.13 3.02 9.17
C THR A 143 15.99 4.52 8.91
N LEU A 144 16.08 5.34 9.96
CA LEU A 144 16.08 6.80 9.81
C LEU A 144 17.28 7.29 9.02
N ASP A 145 18.48 6.75 9.25
CA ASP A 145 19.68 7.07 8.48
C ASP A 145 19.53 6.69 7.00
N MET A 146 18.93 5.52 6.71
CA MET A 146 18.60 5.11 5.33
C MET A 146 17.59 6.08 4.68
N MET A 147 16.58 6.52 5.40
CA MET A 147 15.59 7.49 4.92
C MET A 147 16.23 8.85 4.67
N GLU A 148 17.08 9.34 5.58
CA GLU A 148 17.82 10.60 5.41
C GLU A 148 18.74 10.54 4.19
N ALA A 149 19.44 9.44 3.97
CA ALA A 149 20.25 9.23 2.79
C ALA A 149 19.44 9.21 1.47
N ALA A 150 18.14 8.95 1.57
CA ALA A 150 17.21 8.88 0.44
C ALA A 150 16.29 10.12 0.33
N LYS A 151 16.42 11.12 1.19
CA LYS A 151 15.46 12.23 1.36
C LYS A 151 15.12 13.00 0.09
N ASP A 152 16.05 13.11 -0.85
CA ASP A 152 15.84 13.85 -2.10
C ASP A 152 14.98 13.08 -3.12
N ARG A 153 14.67 11.81 -2.86
CA ARG A 153 13.95 10.92 -3.78
C ARG A 153 12.75 10.20 -3.17
N ILE A 154 12.53 10.32 -1.87
CA ILE A 154 11.40 9.68 -1.19
C ILE A 154 10.42 10.71 -0.63
N PHE A 155 9.17 10.28 -0.52
CA PHE A 155 8.11 11.01 0.17
C PHE A 155 7.48 10.08 1.20
N VAL A 156 7.43 10.54 2.45
CA VAL A 156 6.77 9.82 3.53
C VAL A 156 5.40 10.45 3.79
N VAL A 157 4.39 9.63 3.88
CA VAL A 157 3.01 10.04 4.15
C VAL A 157 2.55 9.38 5.47
N PRO A 158 2.77 10.03 6.63
CA PRO A 158 2.60 9.41 7.95
C PRO A 158 1.16 9.00 8.27
N GLY A 159 0.15 9.72 7.76
CA GLY A 159 -1.24 9.43 8.06
C GLY A 159 -1.64 9.73 9.50
N ILE A 160 -1.01 10.71 10.15
CA ILE A 160 -1.18 11.04 11.58
C ILE A 160 -2.65 11.29 11.94
N GLY A 161 -3.44 11.83 11.02
CA GLY A 161 -4.86 12.14 11.27
C GLY A 161 -5.68 10.92 11.67
N ILE A 162 -5.46 9.77 11.03
CA ILE A 162 -6.18 8.54 11.40
C ILE A 162 -5.75 8.02 12.76
N LEU A 163 -4.46 8.09 13.07
CA LEU A 163 -3.96 7.67 14.40
C LEU A 163 -4.55 8.53 15.49
N TYR A 164 -4.63 9.84 15.28
CA TYR A 164 -5.26 10.76 16.21
C TYR A 164 -6.76 10.45 16.40
N ALA A 165 -7.49 10.23 15.30
CA ALA A 165 -8.91 9.88 15.35
C ALA A 165 -9.13 8.54 16.07
N LEU A 166 -8.31 7.53 15.81
CA LEU A 166 -8.37 6.24 16.51
C LEU A 166 -8.16 6.38 18.02
N LEU A 167 -7.16 7.15 18.43
CA LEU A 167 -6.86 7.33 19.85
C LEU A 167 -7.95 8.12 20.61
N ASN A 168 -8.62 9.05 19.96
CA ASN A 168 -9.54 9.97 20.62
C ASN A 168 -11.01 9.71 20.32
N GLU A 169 -11.33 9.05 19.21
CA GLU A 169 -12.69 8.95 18.68
C GLU A 169 -13.12 7.52 18.32
N SER A 170 -12.28 6.52 18.60
CA SER A 170 -12.50 5.13 18.18
C SER A 170 -13.85 4.53 18.61
N GLU A 171 -14.32 4.86 19.81
CA GLU A 171 -15.58 4.37 20.35
C GLU A 171 -16.79 4.81 19.51
N GLN A 172 -16.76 6.01 18.95
CA GLN A 172 -17.82 6.54 18.07
C GLN A 172 -17.94 5.74 16.76
N TRP A 173 -16.86 5.06 16.37
CA TRP A 173 -16.77 4.25 15.16
C TRP A 173 -16.99 2.76 15.42
N GLY A 174 -17.30 2.38 16.67
CA GLY A 174 -17.42 0.99 17.06
C GLY A 174 -16.09 0.22 17.15
N ILE A 175 -14.97 0.94 17.16
CA ILE A 175 -13.63 0.38 17.30
C ILE A 175 -13.27 0.36 18.78
N THR A 176 -12.93 -0.80 19.32
CA THR A 176 -12.54 -0.90 20.74
C THR A 176 -11.21 -0.21 20.98
N ARG A 177 -11.01 0.28 22.20
CA ARG A 177 -9.76 0.93 22.60
C ARG A 177 -8.55 0.01 22.45
N GLU A 178 -8.74 -1.29 22.66
CA GLU A 178 -7.69 -2.30 22.47
C GLU A 178 -7.19 -2.30 21.00
N ILE A 179 -8.10 -2.32 20.04
CA ILE A 179 -7.76 -2.25 18.60
C ILE A 179 -7.12 -0.88 18.26
N ALA A 180 -7.61 0.19 18.87
CA ALA A 180 -7.14 1.55 18.58
C ALA A 180 -5.72 1.84 19.10
N THR A 181 -5.25 1.09 20.10
CA THR A 181 -3.94 1.31 20.79
C THR A 181 -2.93 0.20 20.56
N GLY A 182 -3.29 -0.90 19.93
CA GLY A 182 -2.55 -2.16 19.73
C GLY A 182 -1.36 -2.17 18.83
#